data_e15187a9be6d05435fd81aa0de4e2033
#
_entry.id   e15187a9be6d05435fd81aa0de4e2033
#
_cell.length_a   1.000
_cell.length_b   1.000
_cell.length_c   1.000
_cell.angle_alpha   90.00
_cell.angle_beta   90.00
_cell.angle_gamma   90.00
#
_symmetry.space_group_name_H-M   'P 1'
#
loop_
_entity.id
_entity.type
_entity.pdbx_description
1 polymer ?
#
loop_
_entity_poly.entity_id
_entity_poly.type
_entity_poly.pdbx_seq_one_letter_code
_entity_poly.pdbx_strand_id
1 'polypeptide(L)'
;GVVETVKKGTDVTVVSYGSTFNLCQVAAEQLEKEGVSVELIDVQTLMPFDINHDIVESLKKTNRIIFIDEDFPGGTTAFMMQQVLHEQGGYHHLDSAPIALAGKEHRPAYGSDGDYFSKPSVEDIFDAIYAMMNEVNPKDYPSIY
;
A
#
# COMPACT_ATOMS: atom_id res chain seq x y z
N GLY A 1 3.69 7.73 17.33
CA GLY A 1 2.46 7.05 17.09
C GLY A 1 1.42 7.75 16.22
N VAL A 2 1.73 8.90 15.64
CA VAL A 2 0.79 9.63 14.79
C VAL A 2 1.25 9.51 13.33
N VAL A 3 0.32 9.10 12.45
CA VAL A 3 0.60 9.03 11.02
C VAL A 3 0.39 10.40 10.37
N GLU A 4 0.96 10.60 9.18
CA GLU A 4 0.79 11.82 8.42
C GLU A 4 0.13 11.52 7.08
N THR A 5 -0.98 12.20 6.79
CA THR A 5 -1.58 12.15 5.45
C THR A 5 -0.86 13.17 4.58
N VAL A 6 0.05 12.69 3.76
CA VAL A 6 0.89 13.53 2.90
C VAL A 6 0.13 14.01 1.66
N LYS A 7 -0.76 13.17 1.14
CA LYS A 7 -1.58 13.49 -0.01
C LYS A 7 -2.99 12.96 0.23
N LYS A 8 -4.01 13.80 0.03
CA LYS A 8 -5.41 13.38 0.14
C LYS A 8 -5.89 12.77 -1.16
N GLY A 9 -6.76 11.77 -1.06
CA GLY A 9 -7.35 11.11 -2.21
C GLY A 9 -8.64 10.39 -1.85
N THR A 10 -9.33 9.87 -2.87
CA THR A 10 -10.67 9.31 -2.70
C THR A 10 -10.83 7.88 -3.21
N ASP A 11 -9.87 7.34 -3.95
CA ASP A 11 -10.01 6.02 -4.58
C ASP A 11 -9.36 4.89 -3.80
N VAL A 12 -8.17 5.12 -3.27
CA VAL A 12 -7.40 4.09 -2.58
C VAL A 12 -6.52 4.72 -1.51
N THR A 13 -6.43 4.04 -0.36
CA THR A 13 -5.53 4.41 0.73
C THR A 13 -4.23 3.60 0.58
N VAL A 14 -3.11 4.31 0.50
CA VAL A 14 -1.78 3.71 0.40
C VAL A 14 -0.99 4.01 1.66
N VAL A 15 -0.58 2.97 2.36
CA VAL A 15 0.11 3.07 3.65
C VAL A 15 1.52 2.54 3.51
N SER A 16 2.50 3.36 3.83
CA SER A 16 3.91 2.99 3.79
C SER A 16 4.72 3.86 4.74
N TYR A 17 6.03 3.66 4.75
CA TYR A 17 6.95 4.47 5.55
C TYR A 17 8.36 4.37 4.98
N GLY A 18 9.25 5.24 5.47
CA GLY A 18 10.67 5.24 5.10
C GLY A 18 10.92 5.50 3.61
N SER A 19 11.94 4.87 3.07
CA SER A 19 12.32 5.07 1.67
C SER A 19 11.29 4.53 0.68
N THR A 20 10.55 3.50 1.07
CA THR A 20 9.48 2.94 0.24
C THR A 20 8.36 3.96 0.04
N PHE A 21 8.11 4.79 1.04
CA PHE A 21 7.10 5.85 0.92
C PHE A 21 7.40 6.81 -0.24
N ASN A 22 8.68 7.12 -0.49
CA ASN A 22 9.06 7.97 -1.61
C ASN A 22 8.68 7.35 -2.96
N LEU A 23 8.81 6.03 -3.08
CA LEU A 23 8.38 5.31 -4.28
C LEU A 23 6.87 5.37 -4.45
N CYS A 24 6.13 5.31 -3.34
CA CYS A 24 4.67 5.45 -3.36
C CYS A 24 4.25 6.84 -3.86
N GLN A 25 4.99 7.89 -3.51
CA GLN A 25 4.69 9.24 -4.00
C GLN A 25 4.84 9.33 -5.50
N VAL A 26 5.89 8.73 -6.07
CA VAL A 26 6.10 8.72 -7.52
C VAL A 26 4.99 7.93 -8.22
N ALA A 27 4.65 6.75 -7.70
CA ALA A 27 3.57 5.94 -8.26
C ALA A 27 2.23 6.66 -8.21
N ALA A 28 1.95 7.37 -7.12
CA ALA A 28 0.72 8.14 -6.96
C ALA A 28 0.59 9.24 -8.02
N GLU A 29 1.68 9.93 -8.33
CA GLU A 29 1.68 10.95 -9.39
C GLU A 29 1.33 10.34 -10.75
N GLN A 30 1.90 9.17 -11.06
CA GLN A 30 1.60 8.45 -12.30
C GLN A 30 0.14 7.97 -12.34
N LEU A 31 -0.36 7.46 -11.21
CA LEU A 31 -1.75 6.99 -11.10
C LEU A 31 -2.75 8.13 -11.26
N GLU A 32 -2.42 9.32 -10.77
CA GLU A 32 -3.28 10.48 -10.91
C GLU A 32 -3.49 10.85 -12.37
N LYS A 33 -2.48 10.69 -13.20
CA LYS A 33 -2.59 10.89 -14.65
C LYS A 33 -3.53 9.89 -15.32
N GLU A 34 -3.70 8.72 -14.69
CA GLU A 34 -4.63 7.68 -15.16
C GLU A 34 -6.01 7.78 -14.47
N GLY A 35 -6.25 8.84 -13.74
CA GLY A 35 -7.54 9.08 -13.09
C GLY A 35 -7.73 8.39 -11.75
N VAL A 36 -6.67 7.87 -11.13
CA VAL A 36 -6.75 7.24 -9.81
C VAL A 36 -6.32 8.22 -8.74
N SER A 37 -7.22 8.52 -7.81
CA SER A 37 -6.99 9.45 -6.70
C SER A 37 -6.49 8.69 -5.48
N VAL A 38 -5.21 8.84 -5.17
CA VAL A 38 -4.54 8.11 -4.10
C VAL A 38 -4.43 8.95 -2.85
N GLU A 39 -4.82 8.39 -1.71
CA GLU A 39 -4.52 8.98 -0.42
C GLU A 39 -3.27 8.34 0.15
N LEU A 40 -2.22 9.13 0.36
CA LEU A 40 -0.93 8.65 0.84
C LEU A 40 -0.75 8.92 2.31
N ILE A 41 -0.50 7.86 3.08
CA ILE A 41 -0.28 7.96 4.51
C ILE A 41 1.11 7.43 4.85
N ASP A 42 1.91 8.30 5.49
CA ASP A 42 3.21 7.96 6.02
C ASP A 42 3.04 7.56 7.49
N VAL A 43 3.37 6.32 7.81
CA VAL A 43 3.18 5.78 9.16
C VAL A 43 4.13 6.44 10.16
N GLN A 44 5.35 6.73 9.78
CA GLN A 44 6.38 7.36 10.60
C GLN A 44 6.83 6.53 11.81
N THR A 45 5.90 5.97 12.58
CA THR A 45 6.21 5.18 13.77
C THR A 45 5.37 3.91 13.81
N LEU A 46 6.03 2.76 13.94
CA LEU A 46 5.33 1.47 14.02
C LEU A 46 4.86 1.11 15.42
N MET A 47 5.56 1.59 16.43
CA MET A 47 5.21 1.33 17.83
C MET A 47 5.38 2.59 18.68
N PRO A 48 4.29 3.16 19.21
CA PRO A 48 2.88 2.80 18.98
C PRO A 48 2.44 3.11 17.55
N PHE A 49 1.47 2.34 17.05
CA PHE A 49 1.00 2.44 15.67
C PHE A 49 -0.32 3.20 15.60
N ASP A 50 -0.35 4.27 14.81
CA ASP A 50 -1.58 5.01 14.43
C ASP A 50 -2.56 5.19 15.61
N ILE A 51 -2.13 5.86 16.65
CA ILE A 51 -2.90 6.00 17.89
C ILE A 51 -4.22 6.74 17.70
N ASN A 52 -4.34 7.55 16.66
CA ASN A 52 -5.57 8.30 16.38
C ASN A 52 -6.52 7.56 15.44
N HIS A 53 -6.14 6.37 14.95
CA HIS A 53 -6.91 5.58 13.99
C HIS A 53 -7.20 6.35 12.68
N ASP A 54 -6.24 7.15 12.24
CA ASP A 54 -6.41 7.98 11.03
C ASP A 54 -6.46 7.15 9.76
N ILE A 55 -5.82 5.97 9.77
CA ILE A 55 -5.84 5.09 8.59
C ILE A 55 -7.25 4.55 8.36
N VAL A 56 -7.95 4.15 9.42
CA VAL A 56 -9.34 3.69 9.30
C VAL A 56 -10.24 4.81 8.79
N GLU A 57 -10.02 6.04 9.24
CA GLU A 57 -10.80 7.19 8.74
C GLU A 57 -10.58 7.40 7.23
N SER A 58 -9.34 7.22 6.76
CA SER A 58 -9.04 7.24 5.34
C SER A 58 -9.78 6.11 4.59
N LEU A 59 -9.74 4.90 5.15
CA LEU A 59 -10.37 3.72 4.56
C LEU A 59 -11.89 3.87 4.45
N LYS A 60 -12.54 4.52 5.42
CA LYS A 60 -13.98 4.81 5.33
C LYS A 60 -14.33 5.62 4.09
N LYS A 61 -13.42 6.45 3.64
CA LYS A 61 -13.60 7.30 2.47
C LYS A 61 -13.27 6.56 1.18
N THR A 62 -12.16 5.81 1.15
CA THR A 62 -11.66 5.18 -0.08
C THR A 62 -12.19 3.77 -0.31
N ASN A 63 -12.48 3.02 0.75
CA ASN A 63 -12.95 1.62 0.75
C ASN A 63 -11.94 0.62 0.16
N ARG A 64 -10.73 1.05 -0.13
CA ARG A 64 -9.64 0.21 -0.68
C ARG A 64 -8.34 0.59 -0.02
N ILE A 65 -7.51 -0.40 0.28
CA ILE A 65 -6.26 -0.15 0.98
C ILE A 65 -5.16 -1.09 0.52
N ILE A 66 -3.95 -0.53 0.41
CA ILE A 66 -2.74 -1.28 0.15
C ILE A 66 -1.66 -0.86 1.13
N PHE A 67 -0.99 -1.84 1.71
CA PHE A 67 0.15 -1.65 2.61
C PHE A 67 1.42 -2.02 1.87
N ILE A 68 2.42 -1.15 1.86
CA ILE A 68 3.63 -1.32 1.07
C ILE A 68 4.86 -1.19 1.93
N ASP A 69 5.77 -2.15 1.83
CA ASP A 69 7.03 -2.17 2.54
C ASP A 69 8.09 -2.92 1.74
N GLU A 70 9.34 -2.73 2.09
CA GLU A 70 10.47 -3.45 1.49
C GLU A 70 10.83 -4.73 2.23
N ASP A 71 10.20 -4.99 3.36
CA ASP A 71 10.46 -6.15 4.20
C ASP A 71 9.93 -7.44 3.56
N PHE A 72 10.27 -8.58 4.13
CA PHE A 72 9.79 -9.86 3.63
C PHE A 72 8.28 -10.03 3.85
N PRO A 73 7.62 -10.87 3.05
CA PRO A 73 6.19 -11.15 3.24
C PRO A 73 5.91 -11.72 4.64
N GLY A 74 4.85 -11.18 5.28
CA GLY A 74 4.52 -11.57 6.66
C GLY A 74 5.20 -10.73 7.72
N GLY A 75 6.01 -9.74 7.32
CA GLY A 75 6.66 -8.83 8.25
C GLY A 75 5.80 -7.61 8.60
N THR A 76 6.34 -6.42 8.36
CA THR A 76 5.69 -5.16 8.77
C THR A 76 4.35 -4.92 8.11
N THR A 77 4.18 -5.31 6.84
CA THR A 77 2.88 -5.17 6.17
C THR A 77 1.80 -5.99 6.87
N ALA A 78 2.13 -7.20 7.29
CA ALA A 78 1.20 -8.05 8.03
C ALA A 78 0.84 -7.43 9.38
N PHE A 79 1.80 -6.85 10.07
CA PHE A 79 1.56 -6.14 11.33
C PHE A 79 0.60 -4.97 11.13
N MET A 80 0.85 -4.13 10.13
CA MET A 80 0.00 -2.98 9.83
C MET A 80 -1.41 -3.42 9.45
N MET A 81 -1.54 -4.46 8.63
CA MET A 81 -2.85 -5.01 8.26
C MET A 81 -3.62 -5.48 9.48
N GLN A 82 -2.98 -6.21 10.38
CA GLN A 82 -3.61 -6.67 11.60
C GLN A 82 -4.11 -5.50 12.44
N GLN A 83 -3.29 -4.47 12.61
CA GLN A 83 -3.66 -3.29 13.38
C GLN A 83 -4.87 -2.56 12.76
N VAL A 84 -4.81 -2.26 11.48
CA VAL A 84 -5.86 -1.48 10.82
C VAL A 84 -7.13 -2.29 10.59
N LEU A 85 -7.00 -3.48 10.04
CA LEU A 85 -8.17 -4.23 9.59
C LEU A 85 -8.82 -5.03 10.71
N HIS A 86 -8.04 -5.61 11.61
CA HIS A 86 -8.56 -6.41 12.70
C HIS A 86 -8.77 -5.59 13.98
N GLU A 87 -7.70 -5.02 14.54
CA GLU A 87 -7.78 -4.33 15.83
C GLU A 87 -8.65 -3.07 15.76
N GLN A 88 -8.54 -2.31 14.70
CA GLN A 88 -9.29 -1.05 14.52
C GLN A 88 -10.58 -1.22 13.70
N GLY A 89 -10.88 -2.43 13.26
CA GLY A 89 -12.13 -2.74 12.57
C GLY A 89 -12.23 -2.25 11.14
N GLY A 90 -11.10 -1.94 10.50
CA GLY A 90 -11.10 -1.39 9.15
C GLY A 90 -11.71 -2.33 8.10
N TYR A 91 -11.74 -3.64 8.35
CA TYR A 91 -12.29 -4.59 7.38
C TYR A 91 -13.77 -4.33 7.04
N HIS A 92 -14.51 -3.69 7.93
CA HIS A 92 -15.91 -3.35 7.68
C HIS A 92 -16.09 -2.35 6.53
N HIS A 93 -15.03 -1.65 6.14
CA HIS A 93 -15.10 -0.57 5.14
C HIS A 93 -14.51 -0.97 3.79
N LEU A 94 -14.10 -2.22 3.62
CA LEU A 94 -13.50 -2.70 2.38
C LEU A 94 -14.57 -3.04 1.33
N ASP A 95 -14.32 -2.65 0.07
CA ASP A 95 -15.10 -3.10 -1.07
C ASP A 95 -14.29 -3.99 -2.02
N SER A 96 -13.01 -4.23 -1.69
CA SER A 96 -12.16 -5.18 -2.38
C SER A 96 -11.15 -5.77 -1.40
N ALA A 97 -10.48 -6.85 -1.80
CA ALA A 97 -9.47 -7.48 -0.95
C ALA A 97 -8.33 -6.52 -0.66
N PRO A 98 -7.90 -6.37 0.59
CA PRO A 98 -6.73 -5.55 0.92
C PRO A 98 -5.47 -6.18 0.34
N ILE A 99 -4.50 -5.36 0.00
CA ILE A 99 -3.24 -5.82 -0.59
C ILE A 99 -2.09 -5.51 0.35
N ALA A 100 -1.18 -6.47 0.51
CA ALA A 100 0.11 -6.27 1.14
C ALA A 100 1.18 -6.48 0.07
N LEU A 101 1.88 -5.41 -0.30
CA LEU A 101 2.98 -5.48 -1.25
C LEU A 101 4.29 -5.38 -0.49
N ALA A 102 5.03 -6.46 -0.47
CA ALA A 102 6.28 -6.58 0.28
C ALA A 102 7.44 -6.94 -0.66
N GLY A 103 8.63 -7.07 -0.10
CA GLY A 103 9.79 -7.51 -0.85
C GLY A 103 9.60 -8.90 -1.44
N LYS A 104 10.19 -9.13 -2.59
CA LYS A 104 10.17 -10.45 -3.25
C LYS A 104 11.47 -11.19 -2.96
N GLU A 105 11.35 -12.47 -2.68
CA GLU A 105 12.50 -13.33 -2.49
C GLU A 105 13.19 -13.58 -3.83
N HIS A 106 14.51 -13.45 -3.82
CA HIS A 106 15.35 -13.73 -4.98
C HIS A 106 16.50 -14.64 -4.59
N ARG A 107 16.96 -15.43 -5.57
CA ARG A 107 18.23 -16.13 -5.46
C ARG A 107 19.24 -15.41 -6.35
N PRO A 108 20.47 -15.12 -5.85
CA PRO A 108 21.49 -14.52 -6.68
C PRO A 108 21.80 -15.38 -7.90
N ALA A 109 22.03 -14.75 -9.04
CA ALA A 109 22.30 -15.46 -10.27
C ALA A 109 23.58 -16.31 -10.18
N TYR A 110 24.48 -15.96 -9.29
CA TYR A 110 25.77 -16.65 -9.08
C TYR A 110 25.89 -17.08 -7.62
N GLY A 111 24.99 -17.85 -7.23
CA GLY A 111 24.74 -18.63 -6.05
C GLY A 111 25.67 -18.63 -4.87
N SER A 112 26.10 -17.56 -4.32
CA SER A 112 27.00 -17.67 -3.20
C SER A 112 26.38 -17.48 -1.82
N ASP A 113 25.33 -16.68 -1.66
CA ASP A 113 25.01 -16.25 -0.31
C ASP A 113 23.55 -16.32 0.08
N GLY A 114 22.82 -17.25 -0.48
CA GLY A 114 21.45 -17.48 -0.06
C GLY A 114 20.45 -16.53 -0.69
N ASP A 115 19.27 -16.48 -0.10
CA ASP A 115 18.16 -15.71 -0.63
C ASP A 115 18.22 -14.26 -0.17
N TYR A 116 17.76 -13.36 -1.02
CA TYR A 116 17.57 -11.95 -0.65
C TYR A 116 16.23 -11.46 -1.18
N PHE A 117 15.76 -10.34 -0.64
CA PHE A 117 14.50 -9.74 -1.04
C PHE A 117 14.75 -8.48 -1.86
N SER A 118 14.04 -8.35 -2.99
CA SER A 118 14.05 -7.12 -3.75
C SER A 118 12.92 -6.21 -3.27
N LYS A 119 13.20 -4.91 -3.22
CA LYS A 119 12.21 -3.90 -2.86
C LYS A 119 11.14 -3.79 -3.96
N PRO A 120 9.89 -3.45 -3.60
CA PRO A 120 8.91 -3.07 -4.60
C PRO A 120 9.41 -1.86 -5.41
N SER A 121 9.24 -1.93 -6.72
CA SER A 121 9.55 -0.80 -7.61
C SER A 121 8.35 0.13 -7.73
N VAL A 122 8.57 1.31 -8.32
CA VAL A 122 7.46 2.21 -8.68
C VAL A 122 6.45 1.50 -9.59
N GLU A 123 6.94 0.69 -10.54
CA GLU A 123 6.06 -0.07 -11.44
C GLU A 123 5.24 -1.11 -10.69
N ASP A 124 5.84 -1.82 -9.73
CA ASP A 124 5.13 -2.80 -8.92
C ASP A 124 3.98 -2.14 -8.15
N ILE A 125 4.25 -0.97 -7.58
CA ILE A 125 3.26 -0.21 -6.81
C ILE A 125 2.14 0.27 -7.72
N PHE A 126 2.50 0.87 -8.86
CA PHE A 126 1.53 1.33 -9.85
C PHE A 126 0.63 0.18 -10.31
N ASP A 127 1.24 -0.94 -10.70
CA ASP A 127 0.49 -2.09 -11.24
C ASP A 127 -0.47 -2.68 -10.20
N ALA A 128 -0.03 -2.80 -8.95
CA ALA A 128 -0.88 -3.34 -7.88
C ALA A 128 -2.10 -2.46 -7.64
N ILE A 129 -1.90 -1.15 -7.58
CA ILE A 129 -2.99 -0.19 -7.33
C ILE A 129 -3.93 -0.12 -8.53
N TYR A 130 -3.38 -0.05 -9.74
CA TYR A 130 -4.20 0.02 -10.95
C TYR A 130 -5.01 -1.27 -11.15
N ALA A 131 -4.41 -2.43 -10.86
CA ALA A 131 -5.13 -3.70 -10.95
C ALA A 131 -6.32 -3.75 -9.97
N MET A 132 -6.15 -3.20 -8.77
CA MET A 132 -7.24 -3.08 -7.81
C MET A 132 -8.38 -2.24 -8.36
N MET A 133 -8.08 -1.10 -8.97
CA MET A 133 -9.09 -0.22 -9.56
C MET A 133 -9.76 -0.86 -10.78
N ASN A 134 -9.00 -1.56 -11.61
CA ASN A 134 -9.56 -2.31 -12.74
C ASN A 134 -10.54 -3.37 -12.28
N GLU A 135 -10.23 -4.08 -11.21
CA GLU A 135 -11.10 -5.12 -10.66
C GLU A 135 -12.44 -4.56 -10.18
N VAL A 136 -12.42 -3.42 -9.49
CA VAL A 136 -13.65 -2.80 -8.97
C VAL A 136 -14.46 -2.10 -10.06
N ASN A 137 -13.80 -1.53 -11.06
CA ASN A 137 -14.46 -0.74 -12.12
C ASN A 137 -13.70 -0.85 -13.44
N PRO A 138 -13.82 -1.99 -14.15
CA PRO A 138 -13.06 -2.20 -15.39
C PRO A 138 -13.46 -1.25 -16.52
N LYS A 139 -14.65 -0.64 -16.43
CA LYS A 139 -15.11 0.30 -17.45
C LYS A 139 -14.34 1.62 -17.38
N ASP A 140 -14.17 2.18 -16.17
CA ASP A 140 -13.47 3.43 -15.96
C ASP A 140 -11.95 3.25 -15.89
N TYR A 141 -11.51 2.04 -15.50
CA TYR A 141 -10.09 1.71 -15.39
C TYR A 141 -9.78 0.46 -16.23
N PRO A 142 -9.77 0.60 -17.57
CA PRO A 142 -9.52 -0.55 -18.45
C PRO A 142 -8.08 -1.05 -18.32
N SER A 143 -7.88 -2.32 -18.66
CA SER A 143 -6.53 -2.90 -18.68
C SER A 143 -5.63 -2.13 -19.63
N ILE A 144 -4.41 -1.79 -19.17
CA ILE A 144 -3.41 -1.09 -19.97
C ILE A 144 -2.32 -2.04 -20.49
N TYR A 145 -2.45 -3.33 -20.19
CA TYR A 145 -1.52 -4.36 -20.66
C TYR A 145 -2.21 -5.38 -21.56
#